data_e1cf6cb6ea794469e8cf9921bb6cd26d
#
_entry.id   e1cf6cb6ea794469e8cf9921bb6cd26d
#
_cell.length_a   1.000
_cell.length_b   1.000
_cell.length_c   1.000
_cell.angle_alpha   90.00
_cell.angle_beta   90.00
_cell.angle_gamma   90.00
#
_symmetry.space_group_name_H-M   'P 1'
#
loop_
_entity.id
_entity.type
_entity.pdbx_description
1 polymer ?
#
loop_
_entity_poly.entity_id
_entity_poly.type
_entity_poly.pdbx_seq_one_letter_code
_entity_poly.pdbx_strand_id
1 'polypeptide(L)'
;MLEVKNLGKFYEFKKHWYLKKEKHLIFENINFSLKENENLMILGQSGAGKSTLARILCFLENPSFGEIIYKNLNPHSLDKTKQRLLRKEIQYCFQDQKAALNPYKKIKNLIQDGLENFNIKKEQEKILEFFDRFNLKKQILEQKPYELSGGEATRVGLIRALILEPKVLILDEITSSLDIKNSKEILKFLYHYQ
;
A
#
# COMPACT_ATOMS: atom_id res chain seq x y z
N MET A 1 -7.18 -12.74 9.50
CA MET A 1 -6.08 -13.59 9.02
C MET A 1 -5.97 -13.48 7.51
N LEU A 2 -4.77 -13.33 6.99
CA LEU A 2 -4.42 -13.33 5.56
C LEU A 2 -3.56 -14.57 5.30
N GLU A 3 -3.92 -15.37 4.30
CA GLU A 3 -3.20 -16.58 3.94
C GLU A 3 -2.87 -16.56 2.44
N VAL A 4 -1.67 -16.95 2.09
CA VAL A 4 -1.16 -17.00 0.71
C VAL A 4 -0.72 -18.43 0.43
N LYS A 5 -1.25 -19.05 -0.63
CA LYS A 5 -1.02 -20.44 -1.01
C LYS A 5 -0.52 -20.56 -2.44
N ASN A 6 0.66 -21.12 -2.58
CA ASN A 6 1.29 -21.44 -3.87
C ASN A 6 1.22 -20.28 -4.87
N LEU A 7 1.34 -19.02 -4.37
CA LEU A 7 1.18 -17.83 -5.17
C LEU A 7 2.35 -17.69 -6.15
N GLY A 8 2.00 -17.39 -7.41
CA GLY A 8 3.00 -17.13 -8.43
C GLY A 8 2.55 -16.09 -9.44
N LYS A 9 3.53 -15.43 -10.03
CA LYS A 9 3.34 -14.40 -11.02
C LYS A 9 4.34 -14.49 -12.15
N PHE A 10 3.82 -14.45 -13.37
CA PHE A 10 4.60 -14.22 -14.58
C PHE A 10 3.94 -13.12 -15.42
N TYR A 11 4.74 -12.44 -16.22
CA TYR A 11 4.26 -11.54 -17.24
C TYR A 11 4.44 -12.16 -18.62
N GLU A 12 3.46 -11.94 -19.49
CA GLU A 12 3.55 -12.34 -20.89
C GLU A 12 3.91 -11.13 -21.75
N PHE A 13 4.92 -11.27 -22.57
CA PHE A 13 5.31 -10.25 -23.53
C PHE A 13 5.58 -10.88 -24.90
N LYS A 14 5.45 -10.08 -25.94
CA LYS A 14 5.82 -10.45 -27.30
C LYS A 14 6.98 -9.57 -27.73
N LYS A 15 8.10 -10.16 -28.13
CA LYS A 15 9.22 -9.39 -28.73
C LYS A 15 8.81 -8.74 -30.05
N HIS A 16 7.95 -9.44 -30.82
CA HIS A 16 7.35 -8.95 -32.05
C HIS A 16 5.91 -9.43 -32.15
N TRP A 17 5.07 -8.70 -32.88
CA TRP A 17 3.63 -8.99 -32.99
C TRP A 17 3.31 -10.37 -33.57
N TYR A 18 4.21 -10.96 -34.38
CA TYR A 18 4.07 -12.29 -35.02
C TYR A 18 4.70 -13.44 -34.23
N LEU A 19 5.43 -13.15 -33.12
CA LEU A 19 6.05 -14.18 -32.30
C LEU A 19 5.08 -14.68 -31.21
N LYS A 20 5.34 -15.92 -30.75
CA LYS A 20 4.66 -16.45 -29.57
C LYS A 20 4.99 -15.58 -28.36
N LYS A 21 4.03 -15.50 -27.44
CA LYS A 21 4.24 -14.85 -26.15
C LYS A 21 5.27 -15.62 -25.34
N GLU A 22 6.26 -14.92 -24.84
CA GLU A 22 7.22 -15.44 -23.87
C GLU A 22 6.72 -15.11 -22.46
N LYS A 23 6.95 -16.02 -21.51
CA LYS A 23 6.62 -15.81 -20.11
C LYS A 23 7.88 -15.43 -19.33
N HIS A 24 7.82 -14.33 -18.60
CA HIS A 24 8.85 -13.92 -17.66
C HIS A 24 8.35 -14.19 -16.26
N LEU A 25 8.91 -15.19 -15.62
CA LEU A 25 8.58 -15.54 -14.24
C LEU A 25 9.13 -14.48 -13.29
N ILE A 26 8.30 -13.97 -12.39
CA ILE A 26 8.67 -12.99 -11.37
C ILE A 26 8.94 -13.72 -10.05
N PHE A 27 8.00 -14.53 -9.62
CA PHE A 27 8.12 -15.41 -8.45
C PHE A 27 7.13 -16.56 -8.55
N GLU A 28 7.41 -17.62 -7.80
CA GLU A 28 6.54 -18.80 -7.69
C GLU A 28 6.63 -19.40 -6.27
N ASN A 29 5.66 -20.24 -5.96
CA ASN A 29 5.60 -21.01 -4.70
C ASN A 29 5.67 -20.15 -3.43
N ILE A 30 5.14 -18.93 -3.47
CA ILE A 30 5.07 -18.10 -2.26
C ILE A 30 3.95 -18.59 -1.35
N ASN A 31 4.34 -18.95 -0.13
CA ASN A 31 3.44 -19.46 0.90
C ASN A 31 3.73 -18.74 2.22
N PHE A 32 2.71 -18.15 2.82
CA PHE A 32 2.78 -17.60 4.18
C PHE A 32 1.38 -17.34 4.73
N SER A 33 1.30 -17.17 6.04
CA SER A 33 0.09 -16.69 6.72
C SER A 33 0.44 -15.52 7.64
N LEU A 34 -0.49 -14.59 7.80
CA LEU A 34 -0.40 -13.45 8.70
C LEU A 34 -1.64 -13.43 9.59
N LYS A 35 -1.44 -13.55 10.89
CA LYS A 35 -2.50 -13.45 11.89
C LYS A 35 -2.69 -12.00 12.33
N GLU A 36 -3.69 -11.77 13.16
CA GLU A 36 -3.87 -10.46 13.82
C GLU A 36 -2.70 -10.19 14.75
N ASN A 37 -2.26 -8.94 14.79
CA ASN A 37 -1.12 -8.47 15.59
C ASN A 37 0.23 -9.14 15.24
N GLU A 38 0.37 -9.68 14.03
CA GLU A 38 1.64 -10.19 13.52
C GLU A 38 2.26 -9.22 12.50
N ASN A 39 3.59 -9.16 12.53
CA ASN A 39 4.38 -8.48 11.51
C ASN A 39 5.12 -9.52 10.65
N LEU A 40 5.03 -9.38 9.35
CA LEU A 40 5.76 -10.19 8.39
C LEU A 40 6.73 -9.31 7.60
N MET A 41 8.01 -9.62 7.64
CA MET A 41 9.01 -8.95 6.82
C MET A 41 9.36 -9.84 5.62
N ILE A 42 9.27 -9.28 4.42
CA ILE A 42 9.64 -9.95 3.17
C ILE A 42 10.96 -9.38 2.68
N LEU A 43 11.99 -10.20 2.68
CA LEU A 43 13.33 -9.83 2.23
C LEU A 43 13.59 -10.37 0.82
N GLY A 44 14.38 -9.65 0.04
CA GLY A 44 14.77 -10.05 -1.30
C GLY A 44 15.53 -8.94 -2.02
N GLN A 45 16.30 -9.32 -3.04
CA GLN A 45 17.05 -8.39 -3.87
C GLN A 45 16.13 -7.40 -4.60
N SER A 46 16.69 -6.30 -5.09
CA SER A 46 15.96 -5.40 -6.00
C SER A 46 15.52 -6.19 -7.25
N GLY A 47 14.29 -5.97 -7.69
CA GLY A 47 13.72 -6.70 -8.83
C GLY A 47 13.17 -8.10 -8.50
N ALA A 48 13.29 -8.60 -7.28
CA ALA A 48 12.76 -9.92 -6.88
C ALA A 48 11.21 -10.03 -6.85
N GLY A 49 10.50 -8.99 -7.26
CA GLY A 49 9.03 -9.02 -7.32
C GLY A 49 8.31 -8.59 -6.03
N LYS A 50 9.00 -8.03 -5.03
CA LYS A 50 8.38 -7.58 -3.76
C LYS A 50 7.20 -6.63 -3.97
N SER A 51 7.38 -5.58 -4.77
CA SER A 51 6.30 -4.62 -5.08
C SER A 51 5.19 -5.24 -5.94
N THR A 52 5.50 -6.24 -6.77
CA THR A 52 4.49 -7.01 -7.50
C THR A 52 3.65 -7.85 -6.52
N LEU A 53 4.29 -8.51 -5.56
CA LEU A 53 3.60 -9.23 -4.50
C LEU A 53 2.70 -8.29 -3.69
N ALA A 54 3.22 -7.13 -3.29
CA ALA A 54 2.44 -6.11 -2.58
C ALA A 54 1.19 -5.67 -3.35
N ARG A 55 1.31 -5.41 -4.67
CA ARG A 55 0.14 -5.08 -5.53
C ARG A 55 -0.88 -6.21 -5.61
N ILE A 56 -0.43 -7.46 -5.65
CA ILE A 56 -1.34 -8.62 -5.68
C ILE A 56 -2.06 -8.76 -4.33
N LEU A 57 -1.36 -8.58 -3.21
CA LEU A 57 -1.95 -8.61 -1.87
C LEU A 57 -3.00 -7.51 -1.64
N CYS A 58 -2.88 -6.38 -2.34
CA CYS A 58 -3.85 -5.27 -2.30
C CYS A 58 -4.92 -5.35 -3.39
N PHE A 59 -4.99 -6.44 -4.13
CA PHE A 59 -5.95 -6.68 -5.23
C PHE A 59 -5.88 -5.62 -6.34
N LEU A 60 -4.71 -5.03 -6.53
CA LEU A 60 -4.42 -4.11 -7.63
C LEU A 60 -3.99 -4.88 -8.88
N GLU A 61 -3.48 -6.09 -8.69
CA GLU A 61 -3.02 -6.98 -9.76
C GLU A 61 -3.41 -8.42 -9.44
N ASN A 62 -3.76 -9.22 -10.46
CA ASN A 62 -4.09 -10.61 -10.28
C ASN A 62 -2.83 -11.50 -10.26
N PRO A 63 -2.78 -12.54 -9.43
CA PRO A 63 -1.76 -13.57 -9.54
C PRO A 63 -1.92 -14.34 -10.85
N SER A 64 -0.86 -15.03 -11.29
CA SER A 64 -0.93 -15.94 -12.43
C SER A 64 -1.41 -17.33 -12.02
N PHE A 65 -1.11 -17.73 -10.80
CA PHE A 65 -1.57 -18.96 -10.15
C PHE A 65 -1.46 -18.86 -8.64
N GLY A 66 -2.05 -19.84 -7.93
CA GLY A 66 -2.18 -19.80 -6.48
C GLY A 66 -3.34 -18.93 -6.03
N GLU A 67 -3.48 -18.76 -4.74
CA GLU A 67 -4.60 -18.02 -4.16
C GLU A 67 -4.20 -17.22 -2.93
N ILE A 68 -4.99 -16.18 -2.67
CA ILE A 68 -4.97 -15.41 -1.44
C ILE A 68 -6.31 -15.61 -0.76
N ILE A 69 -6.27 -15.90 0.53
CA ILE A 69 -7.46 -16.03 1.37
C ILE A 69 -7.40 -14.94 2.44
N TYR A 70 -8.39 -14.08 2.46
CA TYR A 70 -8.57 -13.05 3.47
C TYR A 70 -9.96 -13.17 4.08
N LYS A 71 -10.04 -13.36 5.41
CA LYS A 71 -11.30 -13.60 6.13
C LYS A 71 -12.15 -14.71 5.49
N ASN A 72 -11.52 -15.82 5.12
CA ASN A 72 -12.13 -17.00 4.46
C ASN A 72 -12.72 -16.72 3.06
N LEU A 73 -12.36 -15.62 2.44
CA LEU A 73 -12.74 -15.27 1.08
C LEU A 73 -11.50 -15.23 0.18
N ASN A 74 -11.64 -15.59 -1.09
CA ASN A 74 -10.62 -15.29 -2.10
C ASN A 74 -10.95 -13.94 -2.74
N PRO A 75 -10.21 -12.86 -2.42
CA PRO A 75 -10.53 -11.52 -2.92
C PRO A 75 -10.45 -11.39 -4.43
N HIS A 76 -9.59 -12.17 -5.09
CA HIS A 76 -9.43 -12.12 -6.54
C HIS A 76 -10.59 -12.75 -7.31
N SER A 77 -11.43 -13.56 -6.65
CA SER A 77 -12.67 -14.11 -7.23
C SER A 77 -13.87 -13.20 -7.09
N LEU A 78 -13.74 -12.12 -6.33
CA LEU A 78 -14.83 -11.18 -6.07
C LEU A 78 -14.99 -10.17 -7.22
N ASP A 79 -16.20 -9.63 -7.36
CA ASP A 79 -16.44 -8.48 -8.23
C ASP A 79 -15.67 -7.23 -7.76
N LYS A 80 -15.48 -6.26 -8.67
CA LYS A 80 -14.69 -5.05 -8.40
C LYS A 80 -15.25 -4.21 -7.24
N THR A 81 -16.56 -4.24 -7.01
CA THR A 81 -17.21 -3.49 -5.93
C THR A 81 -16.82 -4.07 -4.58
N LYS A 82 -16.91 -5.40 -4.42
CA LYS A 82 -16.50 -6.09 -3.21
C LYS A 82 -15.01 -6.00 -2.97
N GLN A 83 -14.18 -6.14 -4.03
CA GLN A 83 -12.74 -5.90 -3.92
C GLN A 83 -12.43 -4.48 -3.42
N ARG A 84 -13.16 -3.46 -3.91
CA ARG A 84 -12.98 -2.08 -3.45
C ARG A 84 -13.25 -1.95 -1.95
N LEU A 85 -14.29 -2.60 -1.42
CA LEU A 85 -14.59 -2.57 0.02
C LEU A 85 -13.48 -3.22 0.82
N LEU A 86 -12.93 -4.35 0.36
CA LEU A 86 -11.79 -5.00 1.02
C LEU A 86 -10.51 -4.14 1.01
N ARG A 87 -10.32 -3.29 0.00
CA ARG A 87 -9.19 -2.36 -0.04
C ARG A 87 -9.20 -1.31 1.06
N LYS A 88 -10.36 -1.04 1.70
CA LYS A 88 -10.39 -0.24 2.93
C LYS A 88 -9.60 -0.93 4.04
N GLU A 89 -9.75 -2.25 4.14
CA GLU A 89 -9.12 -3.04 5.20
C GLU A 89 -7.66 -3.38 4.92
N ILE A 90 -7.24 -3.42 3.64
CA ILE A 90 -5.88 -3.71 3.23
C ILE A 90 -5.32 -2.51 2.49
N GLN A 91 -4.45 -1.76 3.14
CA GLN A 91 -3.85 -0.55 2.59
C GLN A 91 -2.40 -0.78 2.17
N TYR A 92 -1.99 -0.09 1.12
CA TYR A 92 -0.64 -0.18 0.56
C TYR A 92 0.03 1.19 0.53
N CYS A 93 1.18 1.27 1.17
CA CYS A 93 2.07 2.43 1.07
C CYS A 93 3.15 2.13 0.03
N PHE A 94 3.09 2.84 -1.09
CA PHE A 94 4.01 2.70 -2.21
C PHE A 94 5.42 3.18 -1.84
N GLN A 95 6.43 2.65 -2.53
CA GLN A 95 7.83 3.08 -2.40
C GLN A 95 7.99 4.57 -2.77
N ASP A 96 7.43 4.99 -3.90
CA ASP A 96 7.40 6.39 -4.34
C ASP A 96 6.03 7.00 -4.07
N GLN A 97 5.88 7.63 -2.91
CA GLN A 97 4.63 8.29 -2.53
C GLN A 97 4.33 9.53 -3.37
N LYS A 98 5.35 10.26 -3.85
CA LYS A 98 5.10 11.42 -4.72
C LYS A 98 4.45 11.01 -6.03
N ALA A 99 4.96 9.97 -6.66
CA ALA A 99 4.40 9.43 -7.90
C ALA A 99 2.99 8.83 -7.70
N ALA A 100 2.70 8.30 -6.50
CA ALA A 100 1.40 7.73 -6.17
C ALA A 100 0.32 8.77 -5.87
N LEU A 101 0.69 10.02 -5.60
CA LEU A 101 -0.23 11.11 -5.29
C LEU A 101 -0.64 11.86 -6.57
N ASN A 102 -1.93 12.22 -6.70
CA ASN A 102 -2.37 13.05 -7.81
C ASN A 102 -1.73 14.46 -7.70
N PRO A 103 -0.85 14.86 -8.65
CA PRO A 103 -0.08 16.10 -8.54
C PRO A 103 -0.92 17.38 -8.64
N TYR A 104 -2.16 17.28 -9.12
CA TYR A 104 -3.04 18.45 -9.32
C TYR A 104 -3.89 18.77 -8.09
N LYS A 105 -4.02 17.85 -7.13
CA LYS A 105 -4.83 18.04 -5.93
C LYS A 105 -4.00 18.48 -4.74
N LYS A 106 -4.58 19.30 -3.86
CA LYS A 106 -4.00 19.63 -2.55
C LYS A 106 -4.02 18.40 -1.64
N ILE A 107 -3.08 18.34 -0.70
CA ILE A 107 -2.96 17.22 0.24
C ILE A 107 -4.24 16.98 1.03
N LYS A 108 -4.90 18.04 1.51
CA LYS A 108 -6.19 17.91 2.20
C LYS A 108 -7.24 17.17 1.35
N ASN A 109 -7.33 17.48 0.06
CA ASN A 109 -8.28 16.86 -0.83
C ASN A 109 -7.92 15.37 -1.07
N LEU A 110 -6.62 15.06 -1.19
CA LEU A 110 -6.16 13.69 -1.36
C LEU A 110 -6.47 12.79 -0.16
N ILE A 111 -6.42 13.34 1.04
CA ILE A 111 -6.81 12.62 2.27
C ILE A 111 -8.33 12.49 2.31
N GLN A 112 -9.06 13.54 1.99
CA GLN A 112 -10.53 13.55 1.96
C GLN A 112 -11.11 12.59 0.92
N ASP A 113 -10.52 12.53 -0.29
CA ASP A 113 -10.93 11.56 -1.33
C ASP A 113 -10.90 10.11 -0.80
N GLY A 114 -9.88 9.78 0.01
CA GLY A 114 -9.79 8.46 0.64
C GLY A 114 -10.97 8.17 1.56
N LEU A 115 -11.34 9.12 2.41
CA LEU A 115 -12.47 9.01 3.33
C LEU A 115 -13.82 8.96 2.57
N GLU A 116 -14.01 9.87 1.61
CA GLU A 116 -15.24 9.95 0.80
C GLU A 116 -15.48 8.68 -0.02
N ASN A 117 -14.42 8.08 -0.55
CA ASN A 117 -14.49 6.84 -1.31
C ASN A 117 -15.10 5.67 -0.52
N PHE A 118 -15.02 5.71 0.80
CA PHE A 118 -15.55 4.69 1.70
C PHE A 118 -16.71 5.20 2.59
N ASN A 119 -17.32 6.36 2.25
CA ASN A 119 -18.40 6.99 3.00
C ASN A 119 -18.07 7.22 4.48
N ILE A 120 -16.79 7.52 4.78
CA ILE A 120 -16.35 7.86 6.13
C ILE A 120 -16.52 9.37 6.31
N LYS A 121 -17.14 9.77 7.43
CA LYS A 121 -17.31 11.19 7.76
C LYS A 121 -15.95 11.88 7.84
N LYS A 122 -15.89 13.13 7.36
CA LYS A 122 -14.68 13.96 7.46
C LYS A 122 -14.40 14.26 8.93
N GLU A 123 -13.34 13.68 9.44
CA GLU A 123 -12.84 13.93 10.78
C GLU A 123 -11.61 14.83 10.69
N GLN A 124 -11.83 16.13 10.59
CA GLN A 124 -10.73 17.09 10.47
C GLN A 124 -9.78 17.04 11.67
N GLU A 125 -10.32 16.82 12.86
CA GLU A 125 -9.53 16.67 14.08
C GLU A 125 -8.58 15.47 14.00
N LYS A 126 -9.07 14.34 13.51
CA LYS A 126 -8.27 13.13 13.32
C LYS A 126 -7.14 13.33 12.30
N ILE A 127 -7.41 14.06 11.21
CA ILE A 127 -6.36 14.41 10.24
C ILE A 127 -5.26 15.24 10.93
N LEU A 128 -5.64 16.25 11.71
CA LEU A 128 -4.69 17.10 12.42
C LEU A 128 -3.91 16.32 13.50
N GLU A 129 -4.55 15.39 14.19
CA GLU A 129 -3.88 14.49 15.15
C GLU A 129 -2.80 13.65 14.46
N PHE A 130 -3.08 13.05 13.29
CA PHE A 130 -2.06 12.35 12.52
C PHE A 130 -0.94 13.29 12.05
N PHE A 131 -1.25 14.52 11.64
CA PHE A 131 -0.23 15.49 11.25
C PHE A 131 0.73 15.81 12.41
N ASP A 132 0.19 16.03 13.60
CA ASP A 132 0.98 16.28 14.81
C ASP A 132 1.83 15.04 15.17
N ARG A 133 1.26 13.84 15.15
CA ARG A 133 1.98 12.57 15.42
C ARG A 133 3.10 12.27 14.42
N PHE A 134 2.92 12.66 13.17
CA PHE A 134 3.93 12.46 12.11
C PHE A 134 4.84 13.68 11.91
N ASN A 135 4.84 14.64 12.85
CA ASN A 135 5.65 15.87 12.78
C ASN A 135 5.48 16.61 11.44
N LEU A 136 4.26 16.72 10.95
CA LEU A 136 3.93 17.48 9.73
C LEU A 136 3.29 18.81 10.08
N LYS A 137 3.75 19.87 9.43
CA LYS A 137 3.15 21.21 9.58
C LYS A 137 1.77 21.24 8.92
N LYS A 138 0.78 21.85 9.59
CA LYS A 138 -0.60 22.00 9.06
C LYS A 138 -0.68 22.69 7.69
N GLN A 139 0.27 23.56 7.39
CA GLN A 139 0.38 24.25 6.09
C GLN A 139 0.51 23.28 4.91
N ILE A 140 1.06 22.07 5.12
CA ILE A 140 1.19 21.01 4.12
C ILE A 140 -0.18 20.60 3.55
N LEU A 141 -1.26 20.74 4.30
CA LEU A 141 -2.61 20.43 3.83
C LEU A 141 -3.02 21.28 2.60
N GLU A 142 -2.50 22.48 2.47
CA GLU A 142 -2.77 23.39 1.35
C GLU A 142 -1.80 23.23 0.18
N GLN A 143 -0.72 22.49 0.37
CA GLN A 143 0.30 22.21 -0.65
C GLN A 143 -0.15 21.08 -1.60
N LYS A 144 0.56 21.00 -2.73
CA LYS A 144 0.45 19.92 -3.71
C LYS A 144 1.62 18.92 -3.55
N PRO A 145 1.51 17.68 -4.03
CA PRO A 145 2.55 16.66 -3.85
C PRO A 145 3.95 17.04 -4.32
N TYR A 146 4.06 17.81 -5.40
CA TYR A 146 5.35 18.22 -5.93
C TYR A 146 6.09 19.23 -5.05
N GLU A 147 5.37 19.92 -4.14
CA GLU A 147 5.95 20.90 -3.19
C GLU A 147 6.54 20.23 -1.95
N LEU A 148 6.23 18.94 -1.73
CA LEU A 148 6.68 18.20 -0.56
C LEU A 148 8.12 17.68 -0.74
N SER A 149 8.86 17.57 0.36
CA SER A 149 10.05 16.73 0.41
C SER A 149 9.67 15.24 0.28
N GLY A 150 10.64 14.36 -0.02
CA GLY A 150 10.40 12.92 -0.08
C GLY A 150 9.84 12.37 1.23
N GLY A 151 10.43 12.79 2.36
CA GLY A 151 9.99 12.37 3.68
C GLY A 151 8.59 12.88 4.06
N GLU A 152 8.22 14.11 3.68
CA GLU A 152 6.86 14.63 3.87
C GLU A 152 5.84 13.86 3.03
N ALA A 153 6.16 13.56 1.76
CA ALA A 153 5.29 12.77 0.89
C ALA A 153 5.07 11.36 1.46
N THR A 154 6.11 10.73 2.00
CA THR A 154 6.01 9.41 2.65
C THR A 154 5.10 9.47 3.87
N ARG A 155 5.24 10.46 4.74
CA ARG A 155 4.37 10.62 5.91
C ARG A 155 2.92 10.93 5.53
N VAL A 156 2.69 11.75 4.52
CA VAL A 156 1.34 11.99 3.96
C VAL A 156 0.74 10.69 3.41
N GLY A 157 1.52 9.89 2.68
CA GLY A 157 1.08 8.59 2.18
C GLY A 157 0.68 7.62 3.29
N LEU A 158 1.45 7.58 4.38
CA LEU A 158 1.12 6.81 5.58
C LEU A 158 -0.19 7.30 6.24
N ILE A 159 -0.35 8.61 6.42
CA ILE A 159 -1.59 9.18 6.97
C ILE A 159 -2.80 8.79 6.12
N ARG A 160 -2.70 8.87 4.79
CA ARG A 160 -3.78 8.45 3.89
C ARG A 160 -4.19 6.99 4.05
N ALA A 161 -3.22 6.11 4.31
CA ALA A 161 -3.49 4.71 4.56
C ALA A 161 -4.09 4.48 5.96
N LEU A 162 -3.48 5.06 7.00
CA LEU A 162 -3.84 4.84 8.40
C LEU A 162 -5.17 5.45 8.81
N ILE A 163 -5.57 6.58 8.18
CA ILE A 163 -6.84 7.25 8.50
C ILE A 163 -8.07 6.38 8.16
N LEU A 164 -7.90 5.38 7.30
CA LEU A 164 -8.92 4.38 6.96
C LEU A 164 -9.01 3.25 7.99
N GLU A 165 -8.14 3.22 9.00
CA GLU A 165 -8.05 2.17 10.04
C GLU A 165 -7.94 0.76 9.43
N PRO A 166 -6.90 0.53 8.62
CA PRO A 166 -6.75 -0.75 7.94
C PRO A 166 -6.47 -1.88 8.93
N LYS A 167 -6.90 -3.09 8.58
CA LYS A 167 -6.58 -4.32 9.30
C LYS A 167 -5.26 -4.93 8.85
N VAL A 168 -4.83 -4.64 7.63
CA VAL A 168 -3.53 -5.02 7.08
C VAL A 168 -2.90 -3.80 6.42
N LEU A 169 -1.68 -3.48 6.80
CA LEU A 169 -0.90 -2.40 6.22
C LEU A 169 0.34 -2.98 5.53
N ILE A 170 0.45 -2.78 4.24
CA ILE A 170 1.57 -3.22 3.43
C ILE A 170 2.48 -2.02 3.17
N LEU A 171 3.75 -2.14 3.55
CA LEU A 171 4.74 -1.08 3.49
C LEU A 171 5.86 -1.49 2.53
N ASP A 172 6.01 -0.77 1.42
CA ASP A 172 7.04 -1.05 0.42
C ASP A 172 8.16 0.00 0.53
N GLU A 173 9.27 -0.38 1.16
CA GLU A 173 10.49 0.42 1.32
C GLU A 173 10.27 1.86 1.83
N ILE A 174 9.28 2.08 2.71
CA ILE A 174 8.86 3.41 3.16
C ILE A 174 9.96 4.21 3.89
N THR A 175 10.99 3.55 4.38
CA THR A 175 12.09 4.21 5.11
C THR A 175 13.19 4.73 4.20
N SER A 176 13.20 4.35 2.92
CA SER A 176 14.26 4.71 1.97
C SER A 176 14.38 6.23 1.72
N SER A 177 13.28 6.97 1.86
CA SER A 177 13.20 8.43 1.66
C SER A 177 13.25 9.22 2.96
N LEU A 178 13.43 8.56 4.11
CA LEU A 178 13.43 9.16 5.43
C LEU A 178 14.85 9.17 6.03
N ASP A 179 15.16 10.19 6.80
CA ASP A 179 16.34 10.15 7.66
C ASP A 179 16.16 9.13 8.80
N ILE A 180 17.27 8.76 9.44
CA ILE A 180 17.32 7.71 10.47
C ILE A 180 16.38 8.02 11.64
N LYS A 181 16.29 9.28 12.06
CA LYS A 181 15.46 9.69 13.20
C LYS A 181 13.96 9.52 12.87
N ASN A 182 13.53 10.09 11.75
CA ASN A 182 12.13 9.98 11.30
C ASN A 182 11.74 8.53 10.99
N SER A 183 12.65 7.73 10.43
CA SER A 183 12.44 6.30 10.20
C SER A 183 12.14 5.55 11.51
N LYS A 184 12.96 5.78 12.54
CA LYS A 184 12.76 5.14 13.85
C LYS A 184 11.44 5.55 14.51
N GLU A 185 11.08 6.82 14.45
CA GLU A 185 9.82 7.33 15.03
C GLU A 185 8.61 6.72 14.33
N ILE A 186 8.61 6.66 13.00
CA ILE A 186 7.52 6.06 12.21
C ILE A 186 7.41 4.55 12.50
N LEU A 187 8.52 3.81 12.47
CA LEU A 187 8.49 2.38 12.76
C LEU A 187 8.01 2.10 14.19
N LYS A 188 8.45 2.90 15.18
CA LYS A 188 7.96 2.80 16.55
C LYS A 188 6.46 3.07 16.64
N PHE A 189 5.96 4.10 15.94
CA PHE A 189 4.53 4.39 15.88
C PHE A 189 3.75 3.22 15.27
N LEU A 190 4.20 2.70 14.12
CA LEU A 190 3.53 1.58 13.44
C LEU A 190 3.51 0.31 14.28
N TYR A 191 4.57 0.05 15.03
CA TYR A 191 4.64 -1.09 15.96
C TYR A 191 3.61 -1.01 17.09
N HIS A 192 3.29 0.20 17.57
CA HIS A 192 2.30 0.42 18.64
C HIS A 192 0.88 0.69 18.10
N TYR A 193 0.73 0.81 16.79
CA TYR A 193 -0.56 1.07 16.13
C TYR A 193 -1.41 -0.20 15.95
N GLN A 194 -0.89 -1.34 16.35
CA GLN A 194 -1.55 -2.66 16.24
C GLN A 194 -2.77 -2.81 17.14
#